data_6bd59ebe984fb42762ec9f8bc68fd862
#
_entry.id   6bd59ebe984fb42762ec9f8bc68fd862
#
_cell.length_a   1.000
_cell.length_b   1.000
_cell.length_c   1.000
_cell.angle_alpha   90.00
_cell.angle_beta   90.00
_cell.angle_gamma   90.00
#
_symmetry.space_group_name_H-M   'P 1'
#
loop_
_entity.id
_entity.type
_entity.pdbx_description
1 polymer ?
#
loop_
_entity_poly.entity_id
_entity_poly.type
_entity_poly.pdbx_seq_one_letter_code
_entity_poly.pdbx_strand_id
1 'polypeptide(L)'
;MKLRIEIDSNVEETEIVIKAAALTDEIADLQRLLQESKSPRLIFYKGTGEYYLDLSEILFFETEGSKIYAHTQKDAYEVRLKLYELEAILPRYFSRVSKSTIANIRQIYSVDKSFSGTGTISFYQTHKEVHVSRHYQSLLKENLRNMR
;
A
#
# COMPACT_ATOMS: atom_id res chain seq x y z
N MET A 1 -20.53 18.57 19.81
CA MET A 1 -19.34 18.62 18.95
C MET A 1 -19.32 19.93 18.16
N LYS A 2 -18.15 20.53 18.04
CA LYS A 2 -17.97 21.80 17.32
C LYS A 2 -16.97 21.58 16.19
N LEU A 3 -17.32 22.03 14.98
CA LEU A 3 -16.44 21.94 13.81
C LEU A 3 -15.83 23.32 13.52
N ARG A 4 -14.51 23.36 13.40
CA ARG A 4 -13.77 24.55 13.03
C ARG A 4 -12.75 24.23 11.94
N ILE A 5 -12.71 25.08 10.89
CA ILE A 5 -11.75 24.94 9.80
C ILE A 5 -10.88 26.18 9.78
N GLU A 6 -9.58 26.03 9.85
CA GLU A 6 -8.59 27.10 9.74
C GLU A 6 -7.81 26.93 8.43
N ILE A 7 -7.74 27.99 7.63
CA ILE A 7 -6.99 28.01 6.38
C ILE A 7 -5.75 28.88 6.58
N ASP A 8 -4.59 28.28 6.39
CA ASP A 8 -3.29 28.95 6.54
C ASP A 8 -2.40 28.51 5.37
N SER A 9 -1.97 29.48 4.55
CA SER A 9 -1.15 29.23 3.36
C SER A 9 0.26 28.71 3.69
N ASN A 10 0.70 28.82 4.96
CA ASN A 10 2.00 28.34 5.42
C ASN A 10 1.99 26.86 5.80
N VAL A 11 0.82 26.22 5.83
CA VAL A 11 0.69 24.80 6.14
C VAL A 11 1.09 23.97 4.91
N GLU A 12 2.13 23.16 5.04
CA GLU A 12 2.64 22.33 3.97
C GLU A 12 1.81 21.07 3.76
N GLU A 13 1.35 20.46 4.84
CA GLU A 13 0.53 19.24 4.80
C GLU A 13 -0.77 19.47 5.55
N THR A 14 -1.88 19.07 4.93
CA THR A 14 -3.20 19.15 5.56
C THR A 14 -3.24 18.29 6.84
N GLU A 15 -3.65 18.91 7.94
CA GLU A 15 -3.71 18.27 9.24
C GLU A 15 -5.13 18.34 9.79
N ILE A 16 -5.58 17.26 10.42
CA ILE A 16 -6.84 17.22 11.16
C ILE A 16 -6.49 17.00 12.64
N VAL A 17 -6.89 17.96 13.49
CA VAL A 17 -6.66 17.89 14.93
C VAL A 17 -7.99 17.75 15.65
N ILE A 18 -8.13 16.72 16.46
CA ILE A 18 -9.31 16.51 17.30
C ILE A 18 -8.95 16.82 18.74
N LYS A 19 -9.60 17.84 19.31
CA LYS A 19 -9.42 18.22 20.72
C LYS A 19 -10.60 17.72 21.52
N ALA A 20 -10.33 16.93 22.54
CA ALA A 20 -11.33 16.35 23.41
C ALA A 20 -10.77 16.21 24.83
N ALA A 21 -11.66 16.23 25.83
CA ALA A 21 -11.26 16.08 27.23
C ALA A 21 -10.78 14.67 27.56
N ALA A 22 -11.27 13.66 26.81
CA ALA A 22 -10.91 12.26 26.98
C ALA A 22 -11.11 11.50 25.66
N LEU A 23 -10.45 10.34 25.53
CA LEU A 23 -10.68 9.44 24.41
C LEU A 23 -12.00 8.71 24.65
N THR A 24 -12.99 8.99 23.80
CA THR A 24 -14.31 8.37 23.85
C THR A 24 -14.56 7.48 22.65
N ASP A 25 -15.63 6.69 22.67
CA ASP A 25 -16.03 5.87 21.52
C ASP A 25 -16.34 6.73 20.30
N GLU A 26 -16.93 7.91 20.51
CA GLU A 26 -17.19 8.87 19.43
C GLU A 26 -15.89 9.30 18.74
N ILE A 27 -14.83 9.58 19.49
CA ILE A 27 -13.52 9.96 18.95
C ILE A 27 -12.88 8.80 18.19
N ALA A 28 -12.98 7.58 18.74
CA ALA A 28 -12.46 6.38 18.09
C ALA A 28 -13.18 6.12 16.77
N ASP A 29 -14.49 6.31 16.72
CA ASP A 29 -15.30 6.15 15.50
C ASP A 29 -14.92 7.20 14.45
N LEU A 30 -14.73 8.46 14.84
CA LEU A 30 -14.27 9.51 13.92
C LEU A 30 -12.91 9.20 13.35
N GLN A 31 -11.97 8.73 14.17
CA GLN A 31 -10.63 8.36 13.75
C GLN A 31 -10.69 7.23 12.69
N ARG A 32 -11.53 6.24 12.94
CA ARG A 32 -11.73 5.13 12.00
C ARG A 32 -12.28 5.62 10.67
N LEU A 33 -13.31 6.46 10.67
CA LEU A 33 -13.91 7.04 9.47
C LEU A 33 -12.88 7.82 8.64
N LEU A 34 -12.05 8.63 9.28
CA LEU A 34 -11.02 9.41 8.62
C LEU A 34 -9.93 8.54 8.01
N GLN A 35 -9.55 7.45 8.66
CA GLN A 35 -8.58 6.49 8.15
C GLN A 35 -9.15 5.68 6.99
N GLU A 36 -10.37 5.20 7.10
CA GLU A 36 -11.04 4.42 6.05
C GLU A 36 -11.26 5.24 4.78
N SER A 37 -11.55 6.54 4.89
CA SER A 37 -11.76 7.41 3.74
C SER A 37 -10.52 7.61 2.88
N LYS A 38 -9.33 7.27 3.38
CA LYS A 38 -8.06 7.36 2.67
C LYS A 38 -7.70 6.08 1.92
N SER A 39 -8.36 4.95 2.25
CA SER A 39 -8.10 3.68 1.61
C SER A 39 -8.95 3.55 0.36
N PRO A 40 -8.34 3.33 -0.81
CA PRO A 40 -9.12 3.13 -2.04
C PRO A 40 -9.89 1.82 -1.96
N ARG A 41 -11.07 1.80 -2.58
CA ARG A 41 -11.84 0.57 -2.75
C ARG A 41 -11.52 -0.02 -4.10
N LEU A 42 -10.86 -1.17 -4.11
CA LEU A 42 -10.53 -1.88 -5.32
C LEU A 42 -11.42 -3.11 -5.47
N ILE A 43 -11.74 -3.43 -6.72
CA ILE A 43 -12.43 -4.66 -7.05
C ILE A 43 -11.39 -5.63 -7.60
N PHE A 44 -11.38 -6.83 -7.07
CA PHE A 44 -10.48 -7.90 -7.48
C PHE A 44 -11.28 -8.96 -8.22
N TYR A 45 -10.74 -9.45 -9.33
CA TYR A 45 -11.45 -10.39 -10.21
C TYR A 45 -10.72 -11.73 -10.27
N LYS A 46 -11.49 -12.80 -10.14
CA LYS A 46 -10.98 -14.15 -10.33
C LYS A 46 -12.10 -15.03 -10.91
N GLY A 47 -11.87 -15.60 -12.09
CA GLY A 47 -12.92 -16.32 -12.81
C GLY A 47 -14.09 -15.39 -13.09
N THR A 48 -15.29 -15.81 -12.69
CA THR A 48 -16.51 -15.02 -12.84
C THR A 48 -16.85 -14.18 -11.60
N GLY A 49 -16.01 -14.25 -10.57
CA GLY A 49 -16.24 -13.59 -9.30
C GLY A 49 -15.61 -12.22 -9.18
N GLU A 50 -16.25 -11.37 -8.41
CA GLU A 50 -15.71 -10.12 -7.94
C GLU A 50 -15.43 -10.24 -6.45
N TYR A 51 -14.25 -9.83 -6.01
CA TYR A 51 -13.81 -9.94 -4.63
C TYR A 51 -13.47 -8.57 -4.07
N TYR A 52 -13.77 -8.36 -2.80
CA TYR A 52 -13.57 -7.11 -2.10
C TYR A 52 -12.59 -7.35 -0.96
N LEU A 53 -11.31 -7.45 -1.34
CA LEU A 53 -10.26 -7.81 -0.40
C LEU A 53 -9.74 -6.57 0.34
N ASP A 54 -9.30 -6.80 1.56
CA ASP A 54 -8.59 -5.79 2.33
C ASP A 54 -7.18 -5.62 1.74
N LEU A 55 -6.72 -4.39 1.56
CA LEU A 55 -5.39 -4.11 1.02
C LEU A 55 -4.27 -4.71 1.87
N SER A 56 -4.50 -4.88 3.18
CA SER A 56 -3.53 -5.54 4.07
C SER A 56 -3.23 -6.98 3.68
N GLU A 57 -4.14 -7.64 2.98
CA GLU A 57 -3.97 -9.02 2.51
C GLU A 57 -3.16 -9.11 1.21
N ILE A 58 -2.98 -8.00 0.51
CA ILE A 58 -2.24 -7.97 -0.75
C ILE A 58 -0.74 -7.85 -0.46
N LEU A 59 0.03 -8.79 -1.02
CA LEU A 59 1.48 -8.80 -0.90
C LEU A 59 2.13 -7.89 -1.95
N PHE A 60 1.65 -7.98 -3.18
CA PHE A 60 2.17 -7.18 -4.28
C PHE A 60 1.20 -7.17 -5.46
N PHE A 61 1.34 -6.15 -6.29
CA PHE A 61 0.70 -6.04 -7.60
C PHE A 61 1.76 -6.23 -8.66
N GLU A 62 1.49 -7.04 -9.66
CA GLU A 62 2.47 -7.34 -10.69
C GLU A 62 1.81 -7.39 -12.07
N THR A 63 2.50 -6.80 -13.05
CA THR A 63 2.11 -6.93 -14.47
C THR A 63 2.46 -8.32 -14.97
N GLU A 64 1.50 -8.97 -15.59
CA GLU A 64 1.71 -10.25 -16.29
C GLU A 64 1.03 -10.17 -17.65
N GLY A 65 1.83 -10.08 -18.70
CA GLY A 65 1.32 -9.79 -20.03
C GLY A 65 0.67 -8.40 -20.07
N SER A 66 -0.59 -8.34 -20.49
CA SER A 66 -1.37 -7.10 -20.58
C SER A 66 -2.21 -6.82 -19.32
N LYS A 67 -2.11 -7.68 -18.31
CA LYS A 67 -2.95 -7.61 -17.12
C LYS A 67 -2.12 -7.33 -15.87
N ILE A 68 -2.80 -6.82 -14.85
CA ILE A 68 -2.23 -6.59 -13.52
C ILE A 68 -2.89 -7.56 -12.55
N TYR A 69 -2.07 -8.24 -11.74
CA TYR A 69 -2.55 -9.16 -10.71
C TYR A 69 -2.15 -8.70 -9.31
N ALA A 70 -3.10 -8.78 -8.41
CA ALA A 70 -2.87 -8.60 -6.98
C ALA A 70 -2.65 -9.98 -6.36
N HIS A 71 -1.51 -10.17 -5.71
CA HIS A 71 -1.15 -11.45 -5.10
C HIS A 71 -1.38 -11.42 -3.59
N THR A 72 -2.13 -12.40 -3.11
CA THR A 72 -2.21 -12.72 -1.68
C THR A 72 -1.26 -13.88 -1.38
N GLN A 73 -1.24 -14.36 -0.15
CA GLN A 73 -0.38 -15.50 0.22
C GLN A 73 -0.62 -16.74 -0.64
N LYS A 74 -1.86 -16.99 -1.03
CA LYS A 74 -2.26 -18.23 -1.73
C LYS A 74 -2.81 -18.03 -3.13
N ASP A 75 -3.32 -16.83 -3.43
CA ASP A 75 -4.07 -16.58 -4.65
C ASP A 75 -3.53 -15.38 -5.44
N ALA A 76 -4.06 -15.23 -6.64
CA ALA A 76 -3.84 -14.06 -7.48
C ALA A 76 -5.17 -13.62 -8.08
N TYR A 77 -5.41 -12.32 -8.09
CA TYR A 77 -6.64 -11.72 -8.59
C TYR A 77 -6.30 -10.64 -9.62
N GLU A 78 -7.08 -10.55 -10.67
CA GLU A 78 -6.91 -9.49 -11.65
C GLU A 78 -7.42 -8.16 -11.09
N VAL A 79 -6.67 -7.09 -11.38
CA VAL A 79 -7.05 -5.72 -11.08
C VAL A 79 -7.09 -4.96 -12.40
N ARG A 80 -8.19 -4.26 -12.66
CA ARG A 80 -8.40 -3.55 -13.94
C ARG A 80 -7.94 -2.11 -13.88
N LEU A 81 -6.79 -1.88 -13.26
CA LEU A 81 -6.09 -0.60 -13.20
C LEU A 81 -4.65 -0.81 -13.65
N LYS A 82 -4.04 0.22 -14.20
CA LYS A 82 -2.62 0.19 -14.56
C LYS A 82 -1.76 0.44 -13.32
N LEU A 83 -0.49 0.01 -13.37
CA LEU A 83 0.41 0.19 -12.22
C LEU A 83 0.57 1.65 -11.82
N TYR A 84 0.66 2.58 -12.78
CA TYR A 84 0.80 3.99 -12.43
C TYR A 84 -0.46 4.55 -11.76
N GLU A 85 -1.65 4.01 -12.11
CA GLU A 85 -2.90 4.38 -11.45
C GLU A 85 -2.94 3.85 -10.02
N LEU A 86 -2.50 2.59 -9.82
CA LEU A 86 -2.38 1.98 -8.49
C LEU A 86 -1.38 2.76 -7.63
N GLU A 87 -0.23 3.11 -8.20
CA GLU A 87 0.81 3.87 -7.48
C GLU A 87 0.27 5.20 -6.95
N ALA A 88 -0.61 5.85 -7.71
CA ALA A 88 -1.19 7.13 -7.33
C ALA A 88 -2.21 7.02 -6.18
N ILE A 89 -2.93 5.91 -6.06
CA ILE A 89 -4.03 5.76 -5.10
C ILE A 89 -3.73 4.86 -3.90
N LEU A 90 -2.74 3.97 -4.01
CA LEU A 90 -2.41 3.04 -2.92
C LEU A 90 -1.81 3.78 -1.72
N PRO A 91 -2.05 3.26 -0.50
CA PRO A 91 -1.41 3.79 0.70
C PRO A 91 0.12 3.74 0.62
N ARG A 92 0.79 4.54 1.45
CA ARG A 92 2.26 4.66 1.46
C ARG A 92 3.00 3.38 1.80
N TYR A 93 2.34 2.40 2.41
CA TYR A 93 2.98 1.11 2.67
C TYR A 93 3.07 0.21 1.43
N PHE A 94 2.60 0.67 0.28
CA PHE A 94 2.90 0.06 -1.01
C PHE A 94 4.01 0.86 -1.69
N SER A 95 5.06 0.16 -2.12
CA SER A 95 6.24 0.79 -2.74
C SER A 95 6.52 0.17 -4.10
N ARG A 96 6.78 0.99 -5.09
CA ARG A 96 7.25 0.52 -6.39
C ARG A 96 8.61 -0.13 -6.22
N VAL A 97 8.80 -1.35 -6.73
CA VAL A 97 10.06 -2.09 -6.59
C VAL A 97 10.66 -2.46 -7.94
N SER A 98 9.89 -2.34 -9.02
CA SER A 98 10.36 -2.49 -10.39
C SER A 98 9.36 -1.82 -11.33
N LYS A 99 9.65 -1.83 -12.64
CA LYS A 99 8.71 -1.32 -13.63
C LYS A 99 7.40 -2.10 -13.63
N SER A 100 7.42 -3.35 -13.21
CA SER A 100 6.28 -4.26 -13.28
C SER A 100 5.64 -4.58 -11.94
N THR A 101 6.16 -4.08 -10.82
CA THR A 101 5.73 -4.55 -9.50
C THR A 101 5.65 -3.43 -8.45
N ILE A 102 4.57 -3.45 -7.67
CA ILE A 102 4.39 -2.65 -6.45
C ILE A 102 4.24 -3.62 -5.29
N ALA A 103 5.05 -3.48 -4.24
CA ALA A 103 5.06 -4.39 -3.09
C ALA A 103 4.50 -3.74 -1.84
N ASN A 104 3.79 -4.53 -1.03
CA ASN A 104 3.34 -4.16 0.30
C ASN A 104 4.50 -4.33 1.28
N ILE A 105 5.11 -3.23 1.69
CA ILE A 105 6.32 -3.28 2.53
C ILE A 105 6.03 -3.77 3.95
N ARG A 106 4.78 -3.71 4.42
CA ARG A 106 4.39 -4.28 5.72
C ARG A 106 4.40 -5.81 5.73
N GLN A 107 4.33 -6.43 4.56
CA GLN A 107 4.32 -7.89 4.41
C GLN A 107 5.68 -8.44 4.03
N ILE A 108 6.71 -7.62 3.94
CA ILE A 108 8.06 -8.05 3.61
C ILE A 108 8.69 -8.75 4.80
N TYR A 109 9.14 -9.99 4.55
CA TYR A 109 9.89 -10.78 5.52
C TYR A 109 11.39 -10.52 5.39
N SER A 110 11.92 -10.51 4.15
CA SER A 110 13.34 -10.28 3.89
C SER A 110 13.57 -9.62 2.54
N VAL A 111 14.69 -8.93 2.45
CA VAL A 111 15.20 -8.38 1.19
C VAL A 111 16.64 -8.88 1.02
N ASP A 112 16.85 -9.76 0.06
CA ASP A 112 18.18 -10.23 -0.30
C ASP A 112 18.73 -9.38 -1.44
N LYS A 113 19.96 -8.86 -1.27
CA LYS A 113 20.63 -8.02 -2.25
C LYS A 113 21.71 -8.81 -2.98
N SER A 114 21.78 -8.63 -4.31
CA SER A 114 22.87 -9.18 -5.11
C SER A 114 23.97 -8.15 -5.31
N PHE A 115 25.12 -8.60 -5.79
CA PHE A 115 26.25 -7.73 -6.13
C PHE A 115 25.93 -6.75 -7.25
N SER A 116 24.96 -7.07 -8.10
CA SER A 116 24.55 -6.20 -9.22
C SER A 116 23.69 -5.00 -8.78
N GLY A 117 23.33 -4.91 -7.49
CA GLY A 117 22.47 -3.85 -6.97
C GLY A 117 20.98 -4.16 -7.08
N THR A 118 20.62 -5.34 -7.59
CA THR A 118 19.24 -5.84 -7.60
C THR A 118 18.93 -6.57 -6.30
N GLY A 119 17.69 -6.98 -6.11
CA GLY A 119 17.31 -7.70 -4.90
C GLY A 119 16.11 -8.60 -5.13
N THR A 120 15.84 -9.41 -4.13
CA THR A 120 14.68 -10.30 -4.07
C THR A 120 13.96 -10.06 -2.76
N ILE A 121 12.65 -9.81 -2.83
CA ILE A 121 11.79 -9.66 -1.65
C ILE A 121 11.06 -10.96 -1.40
N SER A 122 11.13 -11.44 -0.15
CA SER A 122 10.33 -12.55 0.35
C SER A 122 9.29 -12.02 1.32
N PHE A 123 8.11 -12.64 1.31
CA PHE A 123 6.97 -12.21 2.12
C PHE A 123 6.67 -13.24 3.21
N TYR A 124 5.92 -12.81 4.26
CA TYR A 124 5.52 -13.68 5.35
C TYR A 124 4.57 -14.79 4.87
N GLN A 125 4.81 -16.02 5.34
CA GLN A 125 3.92 -17.18 5.20
C GLN A 125 3.58 -17.57 3.75
N THR A 126 4.50 -17.34 2.83
CA THR A 126 4.33 -17.72 1.41
C THR A 126 5.69 -17.98 0.78
N HIS A 127 5.70 -18.74 -0.31
CA HIS A 127 6.89 -18.92 -1.14
C HIS A 127 7.01 -17.88 -2.25
N LYS A 128 6.03 -16.98 -2.35
CA LYS A 128 6.05 -15.95 -3.39
C LYS A 128 7.17 -14.95 -3.14
N GLU A 129 7.84 -14.56 -4.22
CA GLU A 129 8.94 -13.61 -4.19
C GLU A 129 8.76 -12.61 -5.32
N VAL A 130 9.32 -11.41 -5.16
CA VAL A 130 9.38 -10.42 -6.23
C VAL A 130 10.79 -9.87 -6.35
N HIS A 131 11.12 -9.46 -7.57
CA HIS A 131 12.41 -8.87 -7.90
C HIS A 131 12.38 -7.35 -7.64
N VAL A 132 13.46 -6.82 -7.07
CA VAL A 132 13.68 -5.38 -6.92
C VAL A 132 14.72 -4.95 -7.93
N SER A 133 14.35 -4.03 -8.82
CA SER A 133 15.30 -3.52 -9.79
C SER A 133 16.29 -2.56 -9.13
N ARG A 134 17.46 -2.43 -9.74
CA ARG A 134 18.51 -1.52 -9.26
C ARG A 134 18.00 -0.09 -9.08
N HIS A 135 17.19 0.36 -10.01
CA HIS A 135 16.63 1.72 -10.01
C HIS A 135 15.75 2.00 -8.78
N TYR A 136 15.03 0.99 -8.27
CA TYR A 136 14.08 1.14 -7.16
C TYR A 136 14.63 0.75 -5.79
N GLN A 137 15.88 0.31 -5.71
CA GLN A 137 16.50 -0.09 -4.44
C GLN A 137 16.52 1.04 -3.40
N SER A 138 16.90 2.24 -3.83
CA SER A 138 16.96 3.40 -2.93
C SER A 138 15.59 3.79 -2.40
N LEU A 139 14.57 3.79 -3.26
CA LEU A 139 13.20 4.11 -2.88
C LEU A 139 12.65 3.08 -1.88
N LEU A 140 12.86 1.79 -2.15
CA LEU A 140 12.42 0.73 -1.24
C LEU A 140 13.09 0.86 0.13
N LYS A 141 14.39 1.11 0.14
CA LYS A 141 15.17 1.27 1.38
C LYS A 141 14.68 2.46 2.21
N GLU A 142 14.41 3.58 1.55
CA GLU A 142 13.85 4.77 2.18
C GLU A 142 12.47 4.49 2.77
N ASN A 143 11.58 3.86 2.01
CA ASN A 143 10.22 3.54 2.45
C ASN A 143 10.21 2.56 3.62
N LEU A 144 11.07 1.54 3.60
CA LEU A 144 11.22 0.61 4.72
C LEU A 144 11.71 1.32 6.00
N ARG A 145 12.62 2.27 5.85
CA ARG A 145 13.14 3.06 6.97
C ARG A 145 12.05 3.94 7.59
N ASN A 146 11.22 4.56 6.76
CA ASN A 146 10.16 5.47 7.20
C ASN A 146 8.96 4.75 7.84
N MET A 147 8.88 3.43 7.71
CA MET A 147 7.82 2.61 8.29
C MET A 147 8.05 2.21 9.74
N ARG A 148 9.18 2.54 10.30
CA ARG A 148 9.53 2.22 11.69
C ARG A 148 9.22 3.36 12.65
#